data_536a58f22dca7cbeb9a80e4dbcd6600f
#
_entry.id   536a58f22dca7cbeb9a80e4dbcd6600f
#
_cell.length_a   1.000
_cell.length_b   1.000
_cell.length_c   1.000
_cell.angle_alpha   90.00
_cell.angle_beta   90.00
_cell.angle_gamma   90.00
#
_symmetry.space_group_name_H-M   'P 1'
#
loop_
_entity.id
_entity.type
_entity.pdbx_description
1 polymer ?
#
loop_
_entity_poly.entity_id
_entity_poly.type
_entity_poly.pdbx_seq_one_letter_code
_entity_poly.pdbx_strand_id
1 'polypeptide(L)'
;VVNQSAFFVIGMDLTVTLAASAGQLQLNVMEPVLGYALFSSIKTMENAVIALREKCVLGITANAERTRDMVLGSLGIVTQLNPILGYKMCSKIAREGYEQNKSIHQIVVQEKKLLTQEKWDEVFTLENLINPTFIR
;
A
#
# COMPACT_ATOMS: atom_id res chain seq x y z
N VAL A 1 16.35 -5.72 -11.08
CA VAL A 1 16.12 -5.43 -12.52
C VAL A 1 15.28 -4.17 -12.67
N VAL A 2 14.08 -4.08 -12.09
CA VAL A 2 13.15 -2.94 -12.30
C VAL A 2 13.78 -1.59 -11.94
N ASN A 3 14.41 -1.48 -10.76
CA ASN A 3 15.08 -0.23 -10.36
C ASN A 3 16.22 0.17 -11.30
N GLN A 4 16.99 -0.80 -11.81
CA GLN A 4 18.03 -0.53 -12.79
C GLN A 4 17.46 -0.03 -14.12
N SER A 5 16.33 -0.62 -14.56
CA SER A 5 15.60 -0.14 -15.73
C SER A 5 15.07 1.27 -15.53
N ALA A 6 14.54 1.57 -14.34
CA ALA A 6 14.10 2.92 -14.00
C ALA A 6 15.26 3.95 -14.05
N PHE A 7 16.43 3.61 -13.50
CA PHE A 7 17.59 4.48 -13.57
C PHE A 7 18.06 4.76 -14.99
N PHE A 8 18.02 3.73 -15.86
CA PHE A 8 18.33 3.90 -17.29
C PHE A 8 17.34 4.87 -17.95
N VAL A 9 16.03 4.67 -17.71
CA VAL A 9 14.99 5.53 -18.29
C VAL A 9 15.11 6.97 -17.83
N ILE A 10 15.39 7.21 -16.55
CA ILE A 10 15.63 8.56 -16.00
C ILE A 10 16.84 9.22 -16.69
N GLY A 11 17.92 8.48 -16.93
CA GLY A 11 19.07 8.98 -17.68
C GLY A 11 18.74 9.33 -19.13
N MET A 12 17.90 8.51 -19.79
CA MET A 12 17.44 8.78 -21.15
C MET A 12 16.49 9.98 -21.22
N ASP A 13 15.66 10.20 -20.21
CA ASP A 13 14.79 11.38 -20.10
C ASP A 13 15.60 12.68 -20.06
N LEU A 14 16.68 12.69 -19.28
CA LEU A 14 17.63 13.82 -19.28
C LEU A 14 18.27 14.01 -20.68
N THR A 15 18.62 12.93 -21.36
CA THR A 15 19.15 12.98 -22.74
C THR A 15 18.14 13.63 -23.68
N VAL A 16 16.86 13.23 -23.60
CA VAL A 16 15.76 13.84 -24.37
C VAL A 16 15.65 15.34 -24.07
N THR A 17 15.67 15.71 -22.81
CA THR A 17 15.59 17.12 -22.38
C THR A 17 16.73 17.98 -22.96
N LEU A 18 17.97 17.51 -22.87
CA LEU A 18 19.14 18.22 -23.40
C LEU A 18 19.12 18.29 -24.93
N ALA A 19 18.78 17.21 -25.60
CA ALA A 19 18.70 17.16 -27.06
C ALA A 19 17.57 18.06 -27.60
N ALA A 20 16.42 18.06 -26.92
CA ALA A 20 15.30 18.94 -27.29
C ALA A 20 15.68 20.43 -27.12
N SER A 21 16.35 20.79 -26.03
CA SER A 21 16.79 22.17 -25.76
C SER A 21 17.89 22.66 -26.70
N ALA A 22 18.65 21.74 -27.31
CA ALA A 22 19.70 22.06 -28.27
C ALA A 22 19.19 22.31 -29.70
N GLY A 23 17.88 22.18 -29.93
CA GLY A 23 17.26 22.47 -31.23
C GLY A 23 17.41 23.94 -31.62
N GLN A 24 17.52 24.18 -32.96
CA GLN A 24 17.60 25.53 -33.53
C GLN A 24 16.32 25.86 -34.28
N LEU A 25 15.64 26.89 -33.87
CA LEU A 25 14.41 27.48 -34.37
C LEU A 25 13.41 26.49 -35.05
N GLN A 26 13.66 26.02 -36.23
CA GLN A 26 12.76 25.14 -37.00
C GLN A 26 13.36 23.75 -37.28
N LEU A 27 14.56 23.47 -36.81
CA LEU A 27 15.25 22.22 -37.07
C LEU A 27 16.00 21.76 -35.79
N ASN A 28 15.69 20.55 -35.36
CA ASN A 28 16.46 19.89 -34.31
C ASN A 28 17.30 18.76 -34.91
N VAL A 29 18.58 19.01 -35.11
CA VAL A 29 19.54 18.03 -35.63
C VAL A 29 19.83 16.89 -34.64
N MET A 30 19.31 16.98 -33.37
CA MET A 30 19.44 15.97 -32.36
C MET A 30 18.31 14.92 -32.38
N GLU A 31 17.42 14.94 -33.37
CA GLU A 31 16.35 13.94 -33.55
C GLU A 31 16.83 12.48 -33.50
N PRO A 32 17.98 12.08 -34.06
CA PRO A 32 18.44 10.70 -33.98
C PRO A 32 18.67 10.22 -32.51
N VAL A 33 19.26 11.05 -31.67
CA VAL A 33 19.47 10.69 -30.26
C VAL A 33 18.17 10.77 -29.46
N LEU A 34 17.25 11.68 -29.79
CA LEU A 34 15.90 11.73 -29.23
C LEU A 34 15.14 10.43 -29.51
N GLY A 35 15.11 10.01 -30.79
CA GLY A 35 14.47 8.76 -31.18
C GLY A 35 15.07 7.56 -30.48
N TYR A 36 16.40 7.46 -30.44
CA TYR A 36 17.08 6.38 -29.75
C TYR A 36 16.73 6.34 -28.25
N ALA A 37 16.78 7.47 -27.57
CA ALA A 37 16.49 7.56 -26.13
C ALA A 37 15.04 7.15 -25.84
N LEU A 38 14.08 7.64 -26.62
CA LEU A 38 12.66 7.32 -26.45
C LEU A 38 12.37 5.83 -26.70
N PHE A 39 12.78 5.29 -27.84
CA PHE A 39 12.50 3.88 -28.17
C PHE A 39 13.21 2.91 -27.25
N SER A 40 14.45 3.21 -26.85
CA SER A 40 15.19 2.41 -25.87
C SER A 40 14.53 2.42 -24.50
N SER A 41 14.02 3.57 -24.07
CA SER A 41 13.29 3.71 -22.80
C SER A 41 12.00 2.92 -22.79
N ILE A 42 11.19 3.04 -23.85
CA ILE A 42 9.92 2.31 -24.00
C ILE A 42 10.19 0.80 -23.97
N LYS A 43 11.15 0.32 -24.75
CA LYS A 43 11.48 -1.11 -24.79
C LYS A 43 12.02 -1.64 -23.47
N THR A 44 12.84 -0.85 -22.77
CA THR A 44 13.36 -1.19 -21.45
C THR A 44 12.22 -1.27 -20.42
N MET A 45 11.29 -0.32 -20.42
CA MET A 45 10.13 -0.34 -19.54
C MET A 45 9.21 -1.52 -19.82
N GLU A 46 8.89 -1.80 -21.08
CA GLU A 46 8.09 -2.97 -21.47
C GLU A 46 8.68 -4.26 -20.88
N ASN A 47 9.97 -4.51 -21.12
CA ASN A 47 10.64 -5.69 -20.62
C ASN A 47 10.69 -5.74 -19.08
N ALA A 48 10.89 -4.60 -18.41
CA ALA A 48 10.91 -4.51 -16.95
C ALA A 48 9.55 -4.82 -16.33
N VAL A 49 8.46 -4.34 -16.94
CA VAL A 49 7.08 -4.61 -16.49
C VAL A 49 6.72 -6.08 -16.69
N ILE A 50 7.08 -6.67 -17.83
CA ILE A 50 6.87 -8.11 -18.08
C ILE A 50 7.63 -8.94 -17.04
N ALA A 51 8.90 -8.63 -16.81
CA ALA A 51 9.72 -9.33 -15.82
C ALA A 51 9.15 -9.18 -14.40
N LEU A 52 8.68 -7.98 -14.02
CA LEU A 52 8.04 -7.73 -12.73
C LEU A 52 6.77 -8.59 -12.58
N ARG A 53 5.91 -8.57 -13.60
CA ARG A 53 4.67 -9.36 -13.60
C ARG A 53 4.97 -10.84 -13.45
N GLU A 54 5.83 -11.40 -14.30
CA GLU A 54 6.02 -12.85 -14.41
C GLU A 54 6.91 -13.42 -13.30
N LYS A 55 7.93 -12.66 -12.88
CA LYS A 55 8.91 -13.14 -11.91
C LYS A 55 8.66 -12.72 -10.46
N CYS A 56 7.70 -11.81 -10.25
CA CYS A 56 7.35 -11.32 -8.92
C CYS A 56 5.84 -11.40 -8.67
N VAL A 57 5.04 -10.61 -9.39
CA VAL A 57 3.62 -10.38 -9.04
C VAL A 57 2.79 -11.67 -9.11
N LEU A 58 2.94 -12.44 -10.19
CA LEU A 58 2.18 -13.69 -10.37
C LEU A 58 2.53 -14.79 -9.35
N GLY A 59 3.68 -14.68 -8.70
CA GLY A 59 4.11 -15.63 -7.68
C GLY A 59 3.80 -15.20 -6.24
N ILE A 60 3.18 -14.03 -6.03
CA ILE A 60 2.87 -13.53 -4.68
C ILE A 60 1.73 -14.37 -4.08
N THR A 61 2.01 -14.94 -2.92
CA THR A 61 1.01 -15.58 -2.07
C THR A 61 0.95 -14.87 -0.72
N ALA A 62 -0.27 -14.69 -0.22
CA ALA A 62 -0.46 -14.08 1.10
C ALA A 62 -0.19 -15.10 2.21
N ASN A 63 0.60 -14.73 3.21
CA ASN A 63 0.63 -15.44 4.48
C ASN A 63 -0.59 -14.98 5.31
N ALA A 64 -1.72 -15.66 5.09
CA ALA A 64 -3.01 -15.24 5.63
C ALA A 64 -3.03 -15.20 7.17
N GLU A 65 -2.39 -16.16 7.83
CA GLU A 65 -2.30 -16.22 9.30
C GLU A 65 -1.54 -15.01 9.83
N ARG A 66 -0.31 -14.81 9.36
CA ARG A 66 0.52 -13.67 9.79
C ARG A 66 -0.13 -12.32 9.52
N THR A 67 -0.73 -12.13 8.35
CA THR A 67 -1.39 -10.86 8.01
C THR A 67 -2.62 -10.62 8.86
N ARG A 68 -3.40 -11.66 9.18
CA ARG A 68 -4.52 -11.59 10.14
C ARG A 68 -4.02 -11.16 11.52
N ASP A 69 -2.98 -11.79 12.04
CA ASP A 69 -2.41 -11.47 13.35
C ASP A 69 -1.91 -10.03 13.40
N MET A 70 -1.26 -9.55 12.34
CA MET A 70 -0.82 -8.16 12.24
C MET A 70 -1.99 -7.17 12.27
N VAL A 71 -3.09 -7.48 11.59
CA VAL A 71 -4.29 -6.63 11.61
C VAL A 71 -4.93 -6.64 13.00
N LEU A 72 -5.20 -7.82 13.56
CA LEU A 72 -5.85 -7.96 14.86
C LEU A 72 -4.99 -7.47 16.03
N GLY A 73 -3.68 -7.50 15.89
CA GLY A 73 -2.73 -6.94 16.86
C GLY A 73 -2.54 -5.42 16.74
N SER A 74 -3.05 -4.79 15.68
CA SER A 74 -2.94 -3.35 15.49
C SER A 74 -3.91 -2.59 16.39
N LEU A 75 -3.43 -1.50 17.02
CA LEU A 75 -4.31 -0.58 17.76
C LEU A 75 -5.31 0.14 16.84
N GLY A 76 -5.00 0.25 15.55
CA GLY A 76 -5.86 0.91 14.54
C GLY A 76 -7.21 0.25 14.36
N ILE A 77 -7.35 -1.05 14.66
CA ILE A 77 -8.62 -1.77 14.54
C ILE A 77 -9.72 -1.24 15.46
N VAL A 78 -9.35 -0.51 16.52
CA VAL A 78 -10.31 0.11 17.44
C VAL A 78 -11.32 1.02 16.71
N THR A 79 -10.94 1.56 15.56
CA THR A 79 -11.82 2.41 14.74
C THR A 79 -13.07 1.70 14.26
N GLN A 80 -13.02 0.39 14.06
CA GLN A 80 -14.19 -0.43 13.69
C GLN A 80 -15.22 -0.49 14.83
N LEU A 81 -14.83 -0.19 16.05
CA LEU A 81 -15.71 -0.16 17.21
C LEU A 81 -16.39 1.21 17.43
N ASN A 82 -16.02 2.24 16.66
CA ASN A 82 -16.59 3.59 16.81
C ASN A 82 -18.13 3.61 16.71
N PRO A 83 -18.78 2.90 15.79
CA PRO A 83 -20.26 2.87 15.71
C PRO A 83 -20.93 2.27 16.95
N ILE A 84 -20.22 1.40 17.69
CA ILE A 84 -20.76 0.63 18.83
C ILE A 84 -20.41 1.32 20.15
N LEU A 85 -19.15 1.69 20.34
CA LEU A 85 -18.64 2.21 21.61
C LEU A 85 -18.47 3.75 21.64
N GLY A 86 -18.55 4.38 20.46
CA GLY A 86 -18.30 5.80 20.30
C GLY A 86 -16.83 6.20 20.35
N TYR A 87 -16.48 7.28 19.65
CA TYR A 87 -15.11 7.74 19.46
C TYR A 87 -14.34 7.95 20.77
N LYS A 88 -14.99 8.57 21.79
CA LYS A 88 -14.31 8.85 23.09
C LYS A 88 -13.88 7.58 23.81
N MET A 89 -14.70 6.54 23.76
CA MET A 89 -14.37 5.26 24.40
C MET A 89 -13.25 4.56 23.60
N CYS A 90 -13.35 4.52 22.29
CA CYS A 90 -12.34 3.93 21.42
C CYS A 90 -10.97 4.62 21.58
N SER A 91 -10.94 5.94 21.70
CA SER A 91 -9.71 6.70 21.97
C SER A 91 -9.06 6.33 23.31
N LYS A 92 -9.87 6.12 24.38
CA LYS A 92 -9.35 5.66 25.68
C LYS A 92 -8.80 4.24 25.60
N ILE A 93 -9.50 3.34 24.91
CA ILE A 93 -9.07 1.95 24.71
C ILE A 93 -7.76 1.89 23.92
N ALA A 94 -7.63 2.69 22.85
CA ALA A 94 -6.41 2.75 22.05
C ALA A 94 -5.20 3.23 22.90
N ARG A 95 -5.40 4.28 23.70
CA ARG A 95 -4.36 4.79 24.62
C ARG A 95 -3.95 3.74 25.63
N GLU A 96 -4.91 3.09 26.27
CA GLU A 96 -4.65 2.02 27.24
C GLU A 96 -3.90 0.84 26.61
N GLY A 97 -4.30 0.44 25.39
CA GLY A 97 -3.61 -0.59 24.63
C GLY A 97 -2.15 -0.23 24.35
N TYR A 98 -1.89 1.01 23.99
CA TYR A 98 -0.54 1.51 23.77
C TYR A 98 0.30 1.54 25.05
N GLU A 99 -0.24 2.13 26.14
CA GLU A 99 0.47 2.29 27.42
C GLU A 99 0.76 0.96 28.11
N GLN A 100 -0.15 -0.02 27.98
CA GLN A 100 -0.04 -1.33 28.62
C GLN A 100 0.48 -2.43 27.71
N ASN A 101 0.78 -2.11 26.42
CA ASN A 101 1.16 -3.09 25.41
C ASN A 101 0.18 -4.26 25.29
N LYS A 102 -1.12 -3.94 25.30
CA LYS A 102 -2.23 -4.90 25.21
C LYS A 102 -2.95 -4.75 23.87
N SER A 103 -3.48 -5.87 23.36
CA SER A 103 -4.35 -5.83 22.18
C SER A 103 -5.72 -5.21 22.52
N ILE A 104 -6.37 -4.64 21.51
CA ILE A 104 -7.74 -4.12 21.65
C ILE A 104 -8.71 -5.21 22.10
N HIS A 105 -8.53 -6.45 21.57
CA HIS A 105 -9.32 -7.61 21.98
C HIS A 105 -9.22 -7.90 23.50
N GLN A 106 -7.99 -7.91 24.05
CA GLN A 106 -7.79 -8.13 25.49
C GLN A 106 -8.55 -7.11 26.32
N ILE A 107 -8.45 -5.84 25.98
CA ILE A 107 -9.09 -4.76 26.74
C ILE A 107 -10.60 -4.82 26.62
N VAL A 108 -11.13 -4.98 25.39
CA VAL A 108 -12.56 -4.86 25.12
C VAL A 108 -13.34 -6.09 25.52
N VAL A 109 -12.82 -7.31 25.26
CA VAL A 109 -13.54 -8.57 25.46
C VAL A 109 -13.17 -9.17 26.82
N GLN A 110 -11.86 -9.29 27.12
CA GLN A 110 -11.42 -10.04 28.29
C GLN A 110 -11.48 -9.22 29.59
N GLU A 111 -10.96 -8.00 29.59
CA GLU A 111 -10.83 -7.18 30.80
C GLU A 111 -12.08 -6.35 31.06
N LYS A 112 -12.49 -5.51 30.12
CA LYS A 112 -13.62 -4.58 30.34
C LYS A 112 -14.98 -5.18 29.99
N LYS A 113 -15.02 -6.31 29.27
CA LYS A 113 -16.26 -7.00 28.84
C LYS A 113 -17.26 -6.05 28.17
N LEU A 114 -16.75 -5.13 27.36
CA LEU A 114 -17.57 -4.17 26.62
C LEU A 114 -18.29 -4.81 25.44
N LEU A 115 -17.74 -5.91 24.91
CA LEU A 115 -18.33 -6.74 23.88
C LEU A 115 -18.20 -8.21 24.25
N THR A 116 -19.15 -9.04 23.79
CA THR A 116 -19.02 -10.49 23.85
C THR A 116 -18.07 -10.96 22.75
N GLN A 117 -17.56 -12.19 22.84
CA GLN A 117 -16.72 -12.79 21.82
C GLN A 117 -17.47 -12.90 20.48
N GLU A 118 -18.76 -13.31 20.52
CA GLU A 118 -19.59 -13.43 19.33
C GLU A 118 -19.71 -12.08 18.61
N LYS A 119 -19.95 -10.99 19.37
CA LYS A 119 -20.06 -9.65 18.78
C LYS A 119 -18.74 -9.14 18.24
N TRP A 120 -17.62 -9.48 18.88
CA TRP A 120 -16.28 -9.21 18.36
C TRP A 120 -16.07 -9.91 17.01
N ASP A 121 -16.36 -11.21 16.94
CA ASP A 121 -16.17 -12.01 15.73
C ASP A 121 -17.07 -11.54 14.58
N GLU A 122 -18.28 -11.06 14.88
CA GLU A 122 -19.19 -10.44 13.90
C GLU A 122 -18.59 -9.14 13.32
N VAL A 123 -18.03 -8.28 14.15
CA VAL A 123 -17.46 -6.99 13.73
C VAL A 123 -16.17 -7.16 12.93
N PHE A 124 -15.30 -8.09 13.34
CA PHE A 124 -13.97 -8.28 12.76
C PHE A 124 -13.92 -9.39 11.71
N THR A 125 -15.00 -9.58 10.95
CA THR A 125 -14.99 -10.40 9.74
C THR A 125 -14.14 -9.76 8.66
N LEU A 126 -13.56 -10.57 7.76
CA LEU A 126 -12.81 -10.04 6.62
C LEU A 126 -13.66 -9.07 5.79
N GLU A 127 -14.93 -9.40 5.55
CA GLU A 127 -15.86 -8.57 4.78
C GLU A 127 -16.02 -7.17 5.40
N ASN A 128 -16.24 -7.09 6.71
CA ASN A 128 -16.38 -5.81 7.40
C ASN A 128 -15.08 -4.99 7.45
N LEU A 129 -13.93 -5.64 7.40
CA LEU A 129 -12.63 -4.97 7.39
C LEU A 129 -12.29 -4.35 6.03
N ILE A 130 -12.69 -4.99 4.93
CA ILE A 130 -12.42 -4.50 3.57
C ILE A 130 -13.54 -3.63 3.01
N ASN A 131 -14.79 -3.86 3.42
CA ASN A 131 -15.97 -3.09 3.05
C ASN A 131 -16.68 -2.60 4.32
N PRO A 132 -16.13 -1.59 5.01
CA PRO A 132 -16.73 -1.13 6.27
C PRO A 132 -18.11 -0.58 6.03
N THR A 133 -19.13 -1.39 6.22
CA THR A 133 -20.52 -0.94 6.35
C THR A 133 -20.66 -0.39 7.76
N PHE A 134 -21.00 0.91 7.87
CA PHE A 134 -21.36 1.48 9.18
C PHE A 134 -22.55 0.71 9.72
N ILE A 135 -22.29 -0.21 10.64
CA ILE A 135 -23.33 -0.88 11.42
C ILE A 135 -23.97 0.22 12.29
N ARG A 136 -25.16 0.63 11.91
CA ARG A 136 -25.99 1.56 12.69
C ARG A 136 -26.71 0.80 13.79
#